data_1d5e0f3732be877b3b85168ec85cadbe
#
_entry.id   1d5e0f3732be877b3b85168ec85cadbe
#
_cell.length_a   1.000
_cell.length_b   1.000
_cell.length_c   1.000
_cell.angle_alpha   90.00
_cell.angle_beta   90.00
_cell.angle_gamma   90.00
#
_symmetry.space_group_name_H-M   'P 1'
#
loop_
_entity.id
_entity.type
_entity.pdbx_description
1 polymer ?
#
loop_
_entity_poly.entity_id
_entity_poly.type
_entity_poly.pdbx_seq_one_letter_code
_entity_poly.pdbx_strand_id
1 'polypeptide(L)'
;LKRRAEQQAETRLRIVEAAVALHGSVGPARTTYSMVAEAAGVQRHTLYAHFPDERSLLLACSGLAVERDPPPEPANWPEGADRLRAGLSAVYAWYRRNEDLAGCVLRDAEVHDLTREVSELRLGPTARRWQENLGAPLDPVQRAVLRVMLGFPAWRSLVRDSGLAPEQAVAAAIRAIEGSVA
;
A
#
# COMPACT_ATOMS: atom_id res chain seq x y z
N LEU A 1 17.30 -33.62 2.74
CA LEU A 1 17.16 -32.33 3.46
C LEU A 1 16.74 -31.19 2.49
N LYS A 2 17.42 -30.97 1.36
CA LYS A 2 17.17 -29.87 0.40
C LYS A 2 15.73 -29.88 -0.16
N ARG A 3 15.25 -31.02 -0.69
CA ARG A 3 13.89 -31.16 -1.25
C ARG A 3 12.78 -30.85 -0.24
N ARG A 4 12.97 -31.21 1.04
CA ARG A 4 11.99 -30.90 2.10
C ARG A 4 11.92 -29.41 2.39
N ALA A 5 13.06 -28.72 2.41
CA ALA A 5 13.13 -27.27 2.60
C ALA A 5 12.48 -26.52 1.43
N GLU A 6 12.71 -26.97 0.19
CA GLU A 6 12.10 -26.43 -1.02
C GLU A 6 10.57 -26.58 -0.98
N GLN A 7 10.04 -27.75 -0.61
CA GLN A 7 8.60 -27.96 -0.44
C GLN A 7 7.97 -27.09 0.66
N GLN A 8 8.70 -26.89 1.77
CA GLN A 8 8.22 -26.00 2.83
C GLN A 8 8.17 -24.54 2.38
N ALA A 9 9.19 -24.07 1.64
CA ALA A 9 9.22 -22.72 1.08
C ALA A 9 8.10 -22.51 0.05
N GLU A 10 7.86 -23.47 -0.84
CA GLU A 10 6.77 -23.44 -1.81
C GLU A 10 5.40 -23.39 -1.12
N THR A 11 5.18 -24.23 -0.12
CA THR A 11 3.93 -24.23 0.65
C THR A 11 3.72 -22.92 1.37
N ARG A 12 4.77 -22.37 1.99
CA ARG A 12 4.73 -21.08 2.65
C ARG A 12 4.36 -19.96 1.67
N LEU A 13 4.96 -19.95 0.48
CA LEU A 13 4.65 -18.95 -0.55
C LEU A 13 3.18 -19.04 -0.99
N ARG A 14 2.66 -20.24 -1.28
CA ARG A 14 1.24 -20.42 -1.64
C ARG A 14 0.29 -19.87 -0.58
N ILE A 15 0.60 -20.08 0.72
CA ILE A 15 -0.21 -19.53 1.82
C ILE A 15 -0.19 -18.00 1.79
N VAL A 16 0.98 -17.40 1.62
CA VAL A 16 1.12 -15.93 1.58
C VAL A 16 0.40 -15.34 0.37
N GLU A 17 0.52 -15.96 -0.81
CA GLU A 17 -0.17 -15.52 -2.03
C GLU A 17 -1.70 -15.58 -1.89
N ALA A 18 -2.21 -16.68 -1.32
CA ALA A 18 -3.64 -16.82 -1.04
C ALA A 18 -4.13 -15.73 -0.06
N ALA A 19 -3.34 -15.43 0.97
CA ALA A 19 -3.67 -14.38 1.91
C ALA A 19 -3.63 -12.98 1.28
N VAL A 20 -2.63 -12.66 0.43
CA VAL A 20 -2.58 -11.40 -0.31
C VAL A 20 -3.81 -11.23 -1.20
N ALA A 21 -4.22 -12.27 -1.92
CA ALA A 21 -5.41 -12.24 -2.76
C ALA A 21 -6.70 -11.99 -1.95
N LEU A 22 -6.84 -12.65 -0.80
CA LEU A 22 -7.97 -12.44 0.11
C LEU A 22 -7.95 -11.03 0.72
N HIS A 23 -6.78 -10.53 1.12
CA HIS A 23 -6.64 -9.17 1.64
C HIS A 23 -7.04 -8.10 0.61
N GLY A 24 -6.77 -8.32 -0.68
CA GLY A 24 -7.18 -7.43 -1.75
C GLY A 24 -8.65 -7.54 -2.17
N SER A 25 -9.34 -8.62 -1.81
CA SER A 25 -10.76 -8.83 -2.19
C SER A 25 -11.73 -8.65 -1.03
N VAL A 26 -11.47 -9.26 0.11
CA VAL A 26 -12.35 -9.21 1.30
C VAL A 26 -11.83 -8.23 2.35
N GLY A 27 -10.53 -8.06 2.42
CA GLY A 27 -9.80 -7.27 3.41
C GLY A 27 -9.21 -8.10 4.55
N PRO A 28 -8.12 -7.59 5.18
CA PRO A 28 -7.45 -8.29 6.29
C PRO A 28 -8.37 -8.61 7.46
N ALA A 29 -9.19 -7.63 7.90
CA ALA A 29 -10.08 -7.80 9.07
C ALA A 29 -11.15 -8.91 8.92
N ARG A 30 -11.46 -9.29 7.68
CA ARG A 30 -12.44 -10.34 7.38
C ARG A 30 -11.81 -11.64 6.93
N THR A 31 -10.51 -11.66 6.67
CA THR A 31 -9.79 -12.85 6.23
C THR A 31 -9.51 -13.77 7.40
N THR A 32 -10.07 -14.96 7.36
CA THR A 32 -9.85 -15.98 8.40
C THR A 32 -8.80 -16.98 7.97
N TYR A 33 -8.15 -17.65 8.93
CA TYR A 33 -7.22 -18.75 8.66
C TYR A 33 -7.85 -19.89 7.88
N SER A 34 -9.13 -20.13 8.07
CA SER A 34 -9.86 -21.15 7.29
C SER A 34 -9.95 -20.77 5.82
N MET A 35 -10.27 -19.52 5.51
CA MET A 35 -10.30 -19.02 4.13
C MET A 35 -8.92 -19.10 3.47
N VAL A 36 -7.87 -18.71 4.19
CA VAL A 36 -6.50 -18.79 3.67
C VAL A 36 -6.08 -20.23 3.42
N ALA A 37 -6.35 -21.16 4.34
CA ALA A 37 -6.01 -22.56 4.19
C ALA A 37 -6.72 -23.19 2.98
N GLU A 38 -8.01 -22.90 2.82
CA GLU A 38 -8.82 -23.35 1.68
C GLU A 38 -8.27 -22.81 0.36
N ALA A 39 -8.04 -21.49 0.27
CA ALA A 39 -7.52 -20.84 -0.93
C ALA A 39 -6.09 -21.32 -1.29
N ALA A 40 -5.26 -21.61 -0.30
CA ALA A 40 -3.90 -22.14 -0.50
C ALA A 40 -3.87 -23.66 -0.79
N GLY A 41 -4.99 -24.36 -0.65
CA GLY A 41 -5.05 -25.83 -0.80
C GLY A 41 -4.24 -26.57 0.26
N VAL A 42 -4.26 -26.08 1.52
CA VAL A 42 -3.55 -26.71 2.63
C VAL A 42 -4.49 -26.98 3.81
N GLN A 43 -4.09 -27.91 4.68
CA GLN A 43 -4.81 -28.14 5.93
C GLN A 43 -4.54 -27.02 6.94
N ARG A 44 -5.52 -26.70 7.80
CA ARG A 44 -5.37 -25.64 8.82
C ARG A 44 -4.14 -25.83 9.72
N HIS A 45 -3.84 -27.06 10.12
CA HIS A 45 -2.66 -27.33 10.95
C HIS A 45 -1.34 -27.01 10.21
N THR A 46 -1.30 -27.20 8.89
CA THR A 46 -0.15 -26.82 8.06
C THR A 46 0.02 -25.31 8.02
N LEU A 47 -1.10 -24.57 7.91
CA LEU A 47 -1.04 -23.10 7.96
C LEU A 47 -0.51 -22.61 9.30
N TYR A 48 -1.02 -23.14 10.44
CA TYR A 48 -0.52 -22.78 11.78
C TYR A 48 0.96 -23.15 11.99
N ALA A 49 1.44 -24.22 11.36
CA ALA A 49 2.86 -24.58 11.42
C ALA A 49 3.76 -23.54 10.73
N HIS A 50 3.27 -22.84 9.69
CA HIS A 50 4.01 -21.78 8.98
C HIS A 50 3.76 -20.40 9.60
N PHE A 51 2.57 -20.14 10.09
CA PHE A 51 2.13 -18.85 10.62
C PHE A 51 1.33 -19.08 11.91
N PRO A 52 2.01 -19.07 13.07
CA PRO A 52 1.36 -19.39 14.34
C PRO A 52 0.33 -18.35 14.79
N ASP A 53 0.44 -17.13 14.30
CA ASP A 53 -0.42 -16.00 14.62
C ASP A 53 -0.70 -15.12 13.40
N GLU A 54 -1.75 -14.32 13.50
CA GLU A 54 -2.18 -13.39 12.45
C GLU A 54 -1.11 -12.35 12.08
N ARG A 55 -0.36 -11.88 13.08
CA ARG A 55 0.71 -10.90 12.87
C ARG A 55 1.80 -11.43 11.95
N SER A 56 2.23 -12.67 12.16
CA SER A 56 3.24 -13.32 11.32
C SER A 56 2.79 -13.48 9.86
N LEU A 57 1.51 -13.78 9.66
CA LEU A 57 0.91 -13.87 8.32
C LEU A 57 0.80 -12.50 7.67
N LEU A 58 0.27 -11.47 8.36
CA LEU A 58 0.17 -10.11 7.84
C LEU A 58 1.52 -9.50 7.48
N LEU A 59 2.55 -9.72 8.31
CA LEU A 59 3.92 -9.29 8.00
C LEU A 59 4.47 -9.95 6.75
N ALA A 60 4.22 -11.25 6.55
CA ALA A 60 4.64 -11.96 5.34
C ALA A 60 3.90 -11.47 4.09
N CYS A 61 2.58 -11.27 4.20
CA CYS A 61 1.74 -10.77 3.10
C CYS A 61 2.15 -9.36 2.67
N SER A 62 2.28 -8.45 3.62
CA SER A 62 2.69 -7.07 3.36
C SER A 62 4.12 -7.00 2.80
N GLY A 63 5.02 -7.88 3.26
CA GLY A 63 6.36 -8.00 2.71
C GLY A 63 6.35 -8.44 1.25
N LEU A 64 5.60 -9.48 0.92
CA LEU A 64 5.47 -9.97 -0.47
C LEU A 64 4.83 -8.92 -1.39
N ALA A 65 3.81 -8.20 -0.92
CA ALA A 65 3.17 -7.15 -1.70
C ALA A 65 4.15 -6.02 -2.06
N VAL A 66 4.93 -5.55 -1.09
CA VAL A 66 5.96 -4.51 -1.32
C VAL A 66 7.11 -5.03 -2.19
N GLU A 67 7.51 -6.29 -2.06
CA GLU A 67 8.55 -6.90 -2.90
C GLU A 67 8.12 -6.97 -4.37
N ARG A 68 6.85 -7.30 -4.63
CA ARG A 68 6.31 -7.43 -5.99
C ARG A 68 6.07 -6.10 -6.71
N ASP A 69 5.59 -5.11 -5.99
CA ASP A 69 5.39 -3.76 -6.52
C ASP A 69 5.79 -2.73 -5.45
N PRO A 70 7.08 -2.43 -5.34
CA PRO A 70 7.57 -1.49 -4.35
C PRO A 70 7.00 -0.09 -4.58
N PRO A 71 6.70 0.65 -3.48
CA PRO A 71 6.30 2.04 -3.58
C PRO A 71 7.41 2.89 -4.22
N PRO A 72 7.05 3.97 -4.93
CA PRO A 72 8.04 4.80 -5.64
C PRO A 72 9.03 5.45 -4.68
N GLU A 73 10.30 5.45 -5.07
CA GLU A 73 11.39 6.03 -4.28
C GLU A 73 11.67 7.48 -4.72
N PRO A 74 11.70 8.45 -3.77
CA PRO A 74 11.96 9.86 -4.07
C PRO A 74 13.29 10.14 -4.76
N ALA A 75 14.30 9.29 -4.56
CA ALA A 75 15.60 9.42 -5.22
C ALA A 75 15.52 9.34 -6.75
N ASN A 76 14.45 8.78 -7.30
CA ASN A 76 14.23 8.67 -8.74
C ASN A 76 13.49 9.88 -9.33
N TRP A 77 13.10 10.86 -8.53
CA TRP A 77 12.37 12.04 -9.00
C TRP A 77 13.33 13.15 -9.41
N PRO A 78 12.98 13.93 -10.46
CA PRO A 78 13.82 15.05 -10.89
C PRO A 78 13.92 16.13 -9.82
N GLU A 79 14.90 16.99 -9.92
CA GLU A 79 15.00 18.19 -9.09
C GLU A 79 14.24 19.38 -9.70
N GLY A 80 13.94 20.39 -8.88
CA GLY A 80 13.31 21.62 -9.32
C GLY A 80 11.80 21.53 -9.55
N ALA A 81 11.28 22.30 -10.50
CA ALA A 81 9.86 22.53 -10.73
C ALA A 81 9.07 21.25 -11.09
N ASP A 82 9.70 20.30 -11.73
CA ASP A 82 9.04 19.05 -12.17
C ASP A 82 8.92 18.01 -11.07
N ARG A 83 9.60 18.18 -9.92
CA ARG A 83 9.62 17.21 -8.82
C ARG A 83 8.25 16.89 -8.28
N LEU A 84 7.43 17.91 -8.00
CA LEU A 84 6.08 17.72 -7.46
C LEU A 84 5.21 16.91 -8.42
N ARG A 85 5.24 17.25 -9.70
CA ARG A 85 4.50 16.51 -10.74
C ARG A 85 4.98 15.07 -10.86
N ALA A 86 6.27 14.85 -10.92
CA ALA A 86 6.85 13.51 -11.06
C ALA A 86 6.52 12.64 -9.84
N GLY A 87 6.64 13.18 -8.62
CA GLY A 87 6.33 12.47 -7.39
C GLY A 87 4.85 12.09 -7.30
N LEU A 88 3.93 13.03 -7.52
CA LEU A 88 2.49 12.75 -7.52
C LEU A 88 2.11 11.75 -8.62
N SER A 89 2.68 11.87 -9.82
CA SER A 89 2.42 10.93 -10.91
C SER A 89 2.89 9.52 -10.56
N ALA A 90 4.06 9.37 -9.96
CA ALA A 90 4.61 8.08 -9.54
C ALA A 90 3.75 7.44 -8.44
N VAL A 91 3.35 8.21 -7.42
CA VAL A 91 2.50 7.73 -6.32
C VAL A 91 1.11 7.33 -6.84
N TYR A 92 0.48 8.14 -7.69
CA TYR A 92 -0.84 7.85 -8.24
C TYR A 92 -0.83 6.65 -9.19
N ALA A 93 0.24 6.47 -9.97
CA ALA A 93 0.43 5.28 -10.79
C ALA A 93 0.59 4.02 -9.93
N TRP A 94 1.29 4.11 -8.79
CA TRP A 94 1.42 3.01 -7.83
C TRP A 94 0.08 2.68 -7.16
N TYR A 95 -0.71 3.68 -6.72
CA TYR A 95 -2.06 3.45 -6.19
C TYR A 95 -2.97 2.75 -7.19
N ARG A 96 -2.93 3.14 -8.47
CA ARG A 96 -3.73 2.51 -9.51
C ARG A 96 -3.43 1.02 -9.67
N ARG A 97 -2.14 0.62 -9.57
CA ARG A 97 -1.74 -0.79 -9.66
C ARG A 97 -2.13 -1.61 -8.43
N ASN A 98 -2.19 -0.95 -7.28
CA ASN A 98 -2.45 -1.58 -5.98
C ASN A 98 -3.84 -1.25 -5.42
N GLU A 99 -4.78 -0.78 -6.24
CA GLU A 99 -6.04 -0.20 -5.81
C GLU A 99 -6.85 -1.13 -4.90
N ASP A 100 -7.03 -2.38 -5.29
CA ASP A 100 -7.84 -3.34 -4.54
C ASP A 100 -7.23 -3.61 -3.16
N LEU A 101 -5.94 -3.90 -3.11
CA LEU A 101 -5.24 -4.17 -1.87
C LEU A 101 -5.19 -2.93 -0.98
N ALA A 102 -4.80 -1.78 -1.51
CA ALA A 102 -4.74 -0.54 -0.76
C ALA A 102 -6.12 -0.12 -0.23
N GLY A 103 -7.16 -0.24 -1.05
CA GLY A 103 -8.53 0.09 -0.66
C GLY A 103 -9.05 -0.78 0.49
N CYS A 104 -8.80 -2.09 0.44
CA CYS A 104 -9.18 -3.02 1.49
C CYS A 104 -8.36 -2.81 2.77
N VAL A 105 -7.03 -2.69 2.65
CA VAL A 105 -6.13 -2.54 3.79
C VAL A 105 -6.39 -1.22 4.53
N LEU A 106 -6.53 -0.10 3.82
CA LEU A 106 -6.76 1.21 4.44
C LEU A 106 -8.15 1.31 5.10
N ARG A 107 -9.18 0.75 4.47
CA ARG A 107 -10.50 0.62 5.08
C ARG A 107 -10.44 -0.16 6.41
N ASP A 108 -9.78 -1.31 6.38
CA ASP A 108 -9.72 -2.20 7.53
C ASP A 108 -8.80 -1.67 8.63
N ALA A 109 -7.79 -0.87 8.30
CA ALA A 109 -6.92 -0.20 9.27
C ALA A 109 -7.67 0.79 10.18
N GLU A 110 -8.86 1.26 9.79
CA GLU A 110 -9.68 2.12 10.62
C GLU A 110 -10.28 1.37 11.83
N VAL A 111 -10.54 0.06 11.68
CA VAL A 111 -11.27 -0.76 12.66
C VAL A 111 -10.48 -1.97 13.17
N HIS A 112 -9.33 -2.27 12.58
CA HIS A 112 -8.51 -3.43 12.91
C HIS A 112 -7.07 -3.00 13.27
N ASP A 113 -6.76 -3.01 14.56
CA ASP A 113 -5.49 -2.47 15.10
C ASP A 113 -4.25 -3.10 14.47
N LEU A 114 -4.26 -4.41 14.27
CA LEU A 114 -3.12 -5.11 13.69
C LEU A 114 -2.88 -4.73 12.23
N THR A 115 -3.95 -4.55 11.44
CA THR A 115 -3.82 -4.05 10.06
C THR A 115 -3.24 -2.64 10.05
N ARG A 116 -3.67 -1.76 10.95
CA ARG A 116 -3.13 -0.41 11.11
C ARG A 116 -1.64 -0.44 11.46
N GLU A 117 -1.25 -1.25 12.46
CA GLU A 117 0.15 -1.41 12.88
C GLU A 117 1.05 -1.85 11.73
N VAL A 118 0.65 -2.91 11.02
CA VAL A 118 1.45 -3.47 9.93
C VAL A 118 1.52 -2.52 8.72
N SER A 119 0.42 -1.82 8.42
CA SER A 119 0.39 -0.81 7.35
C SER A 119 1.33 0.36 7.66
N GLU A 120 1.29 0.88 8.89
CA GLU A 120 2.20 1.96 9.33
C GLU A 120 3.66 1.48 9.32
N LEU A 121 3.94 0.26 9.75
CA LEU A 121 5.28 -0.31 9.71
C LEU A 121 5.84 -0.37 8.27
N ARG A 122 5.01 -0.74 7.29
CA ARG A 122 5.43 -0.96 5.90
C ARG A 122 5.47 0.31 5.07
N LEU A 123 4.45 1.14 5.17
CA LEU A 123 4.27 2.31 4.30
C LEU A 123 4.54 3.64 5.00
N GLY A 124 4.43 3.71 6.32
CA GLY A 124 4.64 4.94 7.08
C GLY A 124 5.99 5.61 6.81
N PRO A 125 7.13 4.90 6.87
CA PRO A 125 8.44 5.49 6.56
C PRO A 125 8.52 6.03 5.12
N THR A 126 7.96 5.32 4.17
CA THR A 126 7.95 5.74 2.76
C THR A 126 7.06 6.97 2.54
N ALA A 127 5.88 6.99 3.13
CA ALA A 127 4.97 8.14 3.06
C ALA A 127 5.62 9.40 3.67
N ARG A 128 6.35 9.28 4.79
CA ARG A 128 7.13 10.37 5.37
C ARG A 128 8.21 10.88 4.40
N ARG A 129 8.99 9.98 3.78
CA ARG A 129 9.98 10.38 2.76
C ARG A 129 9.36 11.12 1.58
N TRP A 130 8.17 10.71 1.10
CA TRP A 130 7.45 11.43 0.06
C TRP A 130 7.10 12.86 0.52
N GLN A 131 6.53 12.99 1.71
CA GLN A 131 6.14 14.28 2.28
C GLN A 131 7.34 15.20 2.49
N GLU A 132 8.43 14.70 3.03
CA GLU A 132 9.67 15.46 3.24
C GLU A 132 10.28 15.92 1.92
N ASN A 133 10.40 15.02 0.96
CA ASN A 133 11.04 15.30 -0.32
C ASN A 133 10.24 16.31 -1.16
N LEU A 134 8.92 16.11 -1.30
CA LEU A 134 8.07 16.99 -2.08
C LEU A 134 7.71 18.27 -1.33
N GLY A 135 7.69 18.21 -0.01
CA GLY A 135 7.34 19.35 0.85
C GLY A 135 8.46 20.31 1.18
N ALA A 136 9.72 19.98 0.83
CA ALA A 136 10.87 20.81 1.18
C ALA A 136 10.74 22.29 0.76
N PRO A 137 10.29 22.65 -0.48
CA PRO A 137 10.14 24.01 -0.92
C PRO A 137 8.81 24.67 -0.52
N LEU A 138 7.89 23.95 0.12
CA LEU A 138 6.53 24.38 0.39
C LEU A 138 6.38 25.06 1.76
N ASP A 139 5.44 25.99 1.89
CA ASP A 139 5.05 26.55 3.16
C ASP A 139 4.25 25.55 4.04
N PRO A 140 3.94 25.88 5.31
CA PRO A 140 3.21 24.96 6.21
C PRO A 140 1.81 24.57 5.71
N VAL A 141 1.07 25.48 5.07
CA VAL A 141 -0.29 25.22 4.56
C VAL A 141 -0.20 24.32 3.34
N GLN A 142 0.70 24.62 2.41
CA GLN A 142 0.96 23.79 1.24
C GLN A 142 1.41 22.38 1.62
N ARG A 143 2.26 22.22 2.66
CA ARG A 143 2.65 20.90 3.18
C ARG A 143 1.47 20.13 3.75
N ALA A 144 0.54 20.80 4.43
CA ALA A 144 -0.67 20.15 4.92
C ALA A 144 -1.55 19.63 3.77
N VAL A 145 -1.74 20.45 2.72
CA VAL A 145 -2.48 20.04 1.51
C VAL A 145 -1.74 18.92 0.75
N LEU A 146 -0.41 19.01 0.62
CA LEU A 146 0.41 17.95 0.02
C LEU A 146 0.18 16.61 0.72
N ARG A 147 0.13 16.60 2.06
CA ARG A 147 -0.14 15.37 2.83
C ARG A 147 -1.48 14.74 2.47
N VAL A 148 -2.51 15.55 2.29
CA VAL A 148 -3.83 15.09 1.85
C VAL A 148 -3.75 14.54 0.43
N MET A 149 -3.14 15.27 -0.50
CA MET A 149 -3.04 14.89 -1.91
C MET A 149 -2.16 13.64 -2.14
N LEU A 150 -1.19 13.37 -1.29
CA LEU A 150 -0.41 12.13 -1.31
C LEU A 150 -1.17 10.91 -0.76
N GLY A 151 -2.31 11.12 -0.12
CA GLY A 151 -3.11 10.03 0.44
C GLY A 151 -3.89 9.25 -0.64
N PHE A 152 -4.00 7.93 -0.47
CA PHE A 152 -4.84 7.07 -1.31
C PHE A 152 -6.30 7.56 -1.42
N PRO A 153 -6.95 8.05 -0.34
CA PRO A 153 -8.33 8.57 -0.44
C PRO A 153 -8.46 9.75 -1.41
N ALA A 154 -7.50 10.67 -1.44
CA ALA A 154 -7.52 11.79 -2.38
C ALA A 154 -7.38 11.31 -3.84
N TRP A 155 -6.43 10.42 -4.10
CA TRP A 155 -6.30 9.78 -5.41
C TRP A 155 -7.59 9.09 -5.83
N ARG A 156 -8.19 8.28 -4.96
CA ARG A 156 -9.44 7.56 -5.23
C ARG A 156 -10.58 8.52 -5.59
N SER A 157 -10.76 9.57 -4.79
CA SER A 157 -11.81 10.57 -5.05
C SER A 157 -11.61 11.30 -6.38
N LEU A 158 -10.38 11.67 -6.73
CA LEU A 158 -10.10 12.33 -8.00
C LEU A 158 -10.30 11.38 -9.21
N VAL A 159 -9.76 10.17 -9.12
CA VAL A 159 -9.73 9.26 -10.28
C VAL A 159 -10.99 8.40 -10.38
N ARG A 160 -11.46 7.80 -9.27
CA ARG A 160 -12.59 6.86 -9.30
C ARG A 160 -13.92 7.54 -9.10
N ASP A 161 -14.04 8.38 -8.08
CA ASP A 161 -15.33 8.98 -7.75
C ASP A 161 -15.67 10.15 -8.70
N SER A 162 -14.64 10.91 -9.16
CA SER A 162 -14.81 12.06 -10.07
C SER A 162 -14.46 11.76 -11.54
N GLY A 163 -13.92 10.59 -11.84
CA GLY A 163 -13.62 10.15 -13.22
C GLY A 163 -12.52 10.93 -13.93
N LEU A 164 -11.62 11.60 -13.21
CA LEU A 164 -10.52 12.31 -13.83
C LEU A 164 -9.50 11.35 -14.44
N ALA A 165 -8.99 11.69 -15.62
CA ALA A 165 -7.83 11.01 -16.19
C ALA A 165 -6.60 11.20 -15.26
N PRO A 166 -5.63 10.26 -15.25
CA PRO A 166 -4.49 10.33 -14.35
C PRO A 166 -3.75 11.67 -14.38
N GLU A 167 -3.52 12.23 -15.55
CA GLU A 167 -2.83 13.52 -15.74
C GLU A 167 -3.66 14.69 -15.20
N GLN A 168 -4.98 14.62 -15.34
CA GLN A 168 -5.92 15.61 -14.80
C GLN A 168 -5.96 15.56 -13.28
N ALA A 169 -5.94 14.37 -12.69
CA ALA A 169 -5.89 14.18 -11.24
C ALA A 169 -4.60 14.76 -10.63
N VAL A 170 -3.46 14.49 -11.25
CA VAL A 170 -2.16 15.07 -10.85
C VAL A 170 -2.18 16.59 -10.98
N ALA A 171 -2.70 17.13 -12.08
CA ALA A 171 -2.81 18.58 -12.28
C ALA A 171 -3.74 19.23 -11.26
N ALA A 172 -4.84 18.56 -10.89
CA ALA A 172 -5.76 19.04 -9.86
C ALA A 172 -5.09 19.08 -8.48
N ALA A 173 -4.34 18.02 -8.13
CA ALA A 173 -3.59 17.96 -6.88
C ALA A 173 -2.53 19.07 -6.80
N ILE A 174 -1.77 19.31 -7.86
CA ILE A 174 -0.77 20.38 -7.93
C ILE A 174 -1.45 21.73 -7.71
N ARG A 175 -2.54 22.03 -8.44
CA ARG A 175 -3.26 23.29 -8.24
C ARG A 175 -3.77 23.48 -6.81
N ALA A 176 -4.25 22.41 -6.18
CA ALA A 176 -4.68 22.48 -4.79
C ALA A 176 -3.53 22.81 -3.84
N ILE A 177 -2.35 22.24 -4.06
CA ILE A 177 -1.15 22.49 -3.25
C ILE A 177 -0.63 23.90 -3.49
N GLU A 178 -0.41 24.30 -4.74
CA GLU A 178 0.17 25.60 -5.10
C GLU A 178 -0.79 26.78 -4.81
N GLY A 179 -2.10 26.56 -4.92
CA GLY A 179 -3.12 27.56 -4.63
C GLY A 179 -3.40 27.77 -3.16
N SER A 180 -2.91 26.90 -2.28
CA SER A 180 -3.09 27.00 -0.82
C SER A 180 -1.97 27.81 -0.16
N VAL A 181 -1.84 29.07 -0.55
CA VAL A 181 -0.83 30.00 0.04
C VAL A 181 -1.37 30.52 1.38
N ALA A 182 -0.47 30.67 2.37
CA ALA A 182 -0.81 31.25 3.67
C ALA A 182 -1.08 32.76 3.59
#